data_970aaf2d48da630fd368acba86cde63f
#
_entry.id   970aaf2d48da630fd368acba86cde63f
#
_cell.length_a   1.000
_cell.length_b   1.000
_cell.length_c   1.000
_cell.angle_alpha   90.00
_cell.angle_beta   90.00
_cell.angle_gamma   90.00
#
_symmetry.space_group_name_H-M   'P 1'
#
loop_
_entity.id
_entity.type
_entity.pdbx_description
1 polymer ?
#
loop_
_entity_poly.entity_id
_entity_poly.type
_entity_poly.pdbx_seq_one_letter_code
_entity_poly.pdbx_strand_id
1 'polypeptide(L)'
;MSIYLNKDSKVIVQGITGGEGTKHTRLMMKSGTQVVGGVNARKAGTTVTHQDADGNDVELPVFASVAEAMAETGADVSVAFVPPAFTKDACIEAIDAGIGLLVVITEGVPVQDSAEVFAYLDGKKTRMIGPNCPGIITPGEALAGITPATIAGKGPVGLVSKSGTLTYQMMFELRDFGFSTAIGIGGDPVIGTTHIDALEAFEADPETKAIVM
;
A
#
# COMPACT_ATOMS: atom_id res chain seq x y z
N MET A 1 -18.32 2.55 -0.95
CA MET A 1 -17.07 3.28 -1.28
C MET A 1 -16.04 2.85 -0.26
N SER A 2 -14.83 2.62 -0.68
CA SER A 2 -13.70 2.27 0.20
C SER A 2 -12.90 3.53 0.52
N ILE A 3 -12.18 3.54 1.64
CA ILE A 3 -11.28 4.64 1.95
C ILE A 3 -9.91 4.39 1.32
N TYR A 4 -9.33 5.42 0.68
CA TYR A 4 -7.98 5.51 0.10
C TYR A 4 -7.63 4.53 -1.03
N LEU A 5 -8.17 3.29 -1.06
CA LEU A 5 -7.84 2.25 -2.04
C LEU A 5 -9.12 1.57 -2.53
N ASN A 6 -9.29 1.43 -3.85
CA ASN A 6 -10.45 0.79 -4.46
C ASN A 6 -10.07 -0.02 -5.72
N LYS A 7 -11.06 -0.64 -6.35
CA LYS A 7 -10.86 -1.48 -7.54
C LYS A 7 -10.29 -0.75 -8.75
N ASP A 8 -10.43 0.57 -8.82
CA ASP A 8 -9.96 1.40 -9.94
C ASP A 8 -8.54 1.93 -9.71
N SER A 9 -8.01 1.73 -8.48
CA SER A 9 -6.65 2.13 -8.11
C SER A 9 -5.60 1.36 -8.91
N LYS A 10 -4.69 2.09 -9.54
CA LYS A 10 -3.57 1.54 -10.32
C LYS A 10 -2.29 1.58 -9.50
N VAL A 11 -1.75 0.41 -9.21
CA VAL A 11 -0.63 0.23 -8.28
C VAL A 11 0.68 0.03 -9.02
N ILE A 12 1.71 0.76 -8.63
CA ILE A 12 3.10 0.47 -8.95
C ILE A 12 3.87 0.01 -7.72
N VAL A 13 4.93 -0.75 -7.94
CA VAL A 13 5.76 -1.31 -6.84
C VAL A 13 7.18 -0.79 -6.95
N GLN A 14 7.60 0.05 -5.99
CA GLN A 14 9.01 0.43 -5.84
C GLN A 14 9.78 -0.74 -5.25
N GLY A 15 10.82 -1.19 -5.97
CA GLY A 15 11.56 -2.40 -5.63
C GLY A 15 10.94 -3.71 -6.17
N ILE A 16 10.14 -3.65 -7.24
CA ILE A 16 9.42 -4.78 -7.84
C ILE A 16 10.31 -5.99 -8.18
N THR A 17 11.56 -5.76 -8.52
CA THR A 17 12.54 -6.80 -8.87
C THR A 17 13.28 -7.39 -7.69
N GLY A 18 13.03 -6.91 -6.47
CA GLY A 18 13.55 -7.47 -5.22
C GLY A 18 12.72 -8.65 -4.74
N GLY A 19 13.26 -9.49 -3.85
CA GLY A 19 12.58 -10.70 -3.39
C GLY A 19 11.19 -10.43 -2.78
N GLU A 20 11.10 -9.49 -1.84
CA GLU A 20 9.81 -9.12 -1.23
C GLU A 20 8.90 -8.39 -2.23
N GLY A 21 9.43 -7.45 -3.03
CA GLY A 21 8.66 -6.78 -4.08
C GLY A 21 8.02 -7.79 -5.05
N THR A 22 8.80 -8.72 -5.58
CA THR A 22 8.32 -9.79 -6.47
C THR A 22 7.25 -10.66 -5.82
N LYS A 23 7.52 -11.15 -4.60
CA LYS A 23 6.61 -12.01 -3.84
C LYS A 23 5.25 -11.35 -3.60
N HIS A 24 5.27 -10.11 -3.10
CA HIS A 24 4.05 -9.41 -2.72
C HIS A 24 3.32 -8.80 -3.91
N THR A 25 4.00 -8.42 -5.00
CA THR A 25 3.35 -8.10 -6.27
C THR A 25 2.45 -9.25 -6.74
N ARG A 26 2.96 -10.49 -6.72
CA ARG A 26 2.16 -11.67 -7.06
C ARG A 26 0.93 -11.83 -6.16
N LEU A 27 1.07 -11.60 -4.85
CA LEU A 27 -0.06 -11.72 -3.91
C LEU A 27 -1.09 -10.62 -4.10
N MET A 28 -0.67 -9.39 -4.35
CA MET A 28 -1.57 -8.27 -4.69
C MET A 28 -2.36 -8.57 -5.97
N MET A 29 -1.71 -9.02 -7.03
CA MET A 29 -2.37 -9.38 -8.29
C MET A 29 -3.37 -10.53 -8.12
N LYS A 30 -3.01 -11.57 -7.36
CA LYS A 30 -3.93 -12.67 -7.02
C LYS A 30 -5.15 -12.22 -6.22
N SER A 31 -5.06 -11.10 -5.51
CA SER A 31 -6.17 -10.49 -4.78
C SER A 31 -7.00 -9.53 -5.63
N GLY A 32 -6.76 -9.45 -6.94
CA GLY A 32 -7.48 -8.59 -7.88
C GLY A 32 -6.94 -7.17 -8.01
N THR A 33 -5.81 -6.85 -7.37
CA THR A 33 -5.21 -5.51 -7.46
C THR A 33 -4.67 -5.25 -8.87
N GLN A 34 -4.98 -4.10 -9.43
CA GLN A 34 -4.44 -3.65 -10.72
C GLN A 34 -2.98 -3.16 -10.53
N VAL A 35 -2.03 -4.10 -10.47
CA VAL A 35 -0.62 -3.75 -10.55
C VAL A 35 -0.25 -3.49 -12.00
N VAL A 36 0.20 -2.28 -12.31
CA VAL A 36 0.45 -1.81 -13.69
C VAL A 36 1.93 -1.70 -14.04
N GLY A 37 2.82 -1.95 -13.09
CA GLY A 37 4.28 -1.93 -13.28
C GLY A 37 5.02 -1.73 -11.96
N GLY A 38 6.31 -1.44 -12.06
CA GLY A 38 7.11 -1.13 -10.89
C GLY A 38 8.35 -0.31 -11.22
N VAL A 39 9.08 0.05 -10.18
CA VAL A 39 10.24 0.94 -10.29
C VAL A 39 11.50 0.24 -9.80
N ASN A 40 12.52 0.24 -10.62
CA ASN A 40 13.90 -0.05 -10.28
C ASN A 40 14.82 0.59 -11.32
N ALA A 41 15.47 1.70 -10.99
CA ALA A 41 16.32 2.46 -11.92
C ALA A 41 17.43 1.61 -12.57
N ARG A 42 17.97 0.59 -11.85
CA ARG A 42 19.03 -0.29 -12.37
C ARG A 42 18.52 -1.33 -13.37
N LYS A 43 17.21 -1.57 -13.40
CA LYS A 43 16.56 -2.56 -14.28
C LYS A 43 15.46 -1.95 -15.15
N ALA A 44 15.50 -0.64 -15.33
CA ALA A 44 14.56 0.08 -16.18
C ALA A 44 14.60 -0.47 -17.63
N GLY A 45 13.42 -0.53 -18.26
CA GLY A 45 13.26 -1.08 -19.61
C GLY A 45 13.17 -2.60 -19.67
N THR A 46 13.22 -3.31 -18.52
CA THR A 46 12.91 -4.75 -18.46
C THR A 46 11.46 -4.99 -18.08
N THR A 47 11.02 -6.24 -18.11
CA THR A 47 9.72 -6.67 -17.59
C THR A 47 9.90 -7.70 -16.48
N VAL A 48 8.87 -7.85 -15.63
CA VAL A 48 8.70 -8.96 -14.69
C VAL A 48 7.36 -9.64 -14.96
N THR A 49 7.35 -10.97 -14.98
CA THR A 49 6.14 -11.75 -15.24
C THR A 49 5.50 -12.20 -13.95
N HIS A 50 4.21 -11.96 -13.82
CA HIS A 50 3.37 -12.41 -12.70
C HIS A 50 2.06 -12.99 -13.23
N GLN A 51 1.34 -13.71 -12.36
CA GLN A 51 0.00 -14.19 -12.68
C GLN A 51 -1.06 -13.30 -12.04
N ASP A 52 -2.09 -12.96 -12.81
CA ASP A 52 -3.28 -12.28 -12.32
C ASP A 52 -4.17 -13.19 -11.46
N ALA A 53 -5.34 -12.69 -11.05
CA ALA A 53 -6.31 -13.44 -10.25
C ALA A 53 -6.87 -14.67 -10.99
N ASP A 54 -6.94 -14.63 -12.32
CA ASP A 54 -7.45 -15.70 -13.19
C ASP A 54 -6.35 -16.71 -13.58
N GLY A 55 -5.09 -16.44 -13.19
CA GLY A 55 -3.93 -17.29 -13.48
C GLY A 55 -3.27 -17.03 -14.84
N ASN A 56 -3.62 -15.95 -15.52
CA ASN A 56 -2.96 -15.55 -16.76
C ASN A 56 -1.63 -14.86 -16.46
N ASP A 57 -0.63 -15.14 -17.31
CA ASP A 57 0.65 -14.44 -17.22
C ASP A 57 0.53 -13.00 -17.70
N VAL A 58 0.97 -12.06 -16.85
CA VAL A 58 0.98 -10.62 -17.11
C VAL A 58 2.42 -10.12 -17.02
N GLU A 59 2.88 -9.45 -18.06
CA GLU A 59 4.18 -8.78 -18.07
C GLU A 59 4.04 -7.36 -17.55
N LEU A 60 4.73 -7.07 -16.45
CA LEU A 60 4.76 -5.75 -15.82
C LEU A 60 6.05 -5.02 -16.21
N PRO A 61 5.96 -3.81 -16.79
CA PRO A 61 7.12 -3.00 -17.11
C PRO A 61 7.83 -2.51 -15.85
N VAL A 62 9.15 -2.40 -15.94
CA VAL A 62 10.01 -1.83 -14.89
C VAL A 62 10.52 -0.48 -15.37
N PHE A 63 10.14 0.58 -14.66
CA PHE A 63 10.48 1.97 -14.97
C PHE A 63 11.70 2.45 -14.18
N ALA A 64 12.32 3.53 -14.66
CA ALA A 64 13.45 4.15 -13.99
C ALA A 64 13.01 4.98 -12.77
N SER A 65 11.81 5.53 -12.80
CA SER A 65 11.28 6.42 -11.75
C SER A 65 9.77 6.28 -11.57
N VAL A 66 9.26 6.75 -10.42
CA VAL A 66 7.82 6.84 -10.14
C VAL A 66 7.13 7.78 -11.14
N ALA A 67 7.75 8.91 -11.46
CA ALA A 67 7.19 9.87 -12.41
C ALA A 67 7.00 9.26 -13.80
N GLU A 68 7.99 8.50 -14.29
CA GLU A 68 7.89 7.78 -15.57
C GLU A 68 6.76 6.73 -15.51
N ALA A 69 6.71 5.92 -14.46
CA ALA A 69 5.68 4.92 -14.26
C ALA A 69 4.26 5.54 -14.26
N MET A 70 4.07 6.65 -13.55
CA MET A 70 2.79 7.38 -13.52
C MET A 70 2.40 7.92 -14.89
N ALA A 71 3.35 8.50 -15.64
CA ALA A 71 3.10 9.05 -16.97
C ALA A 71 2.64 7.97 -17.96
N GLU A 72 3.26 6.80 -17.93
CA GLU A 72 3.01 5.71 -18.87
C GLU A 72 1.76 4.87 -18.50
N THR A 73 1.46 4.73 -17.20
CA THR A 73 0.41 3.80 -16.73
C THR A 73 -0.81 4.48 -16.13
N GLY A 74 -0.68 5.74 -15.72
CA GLY A 74 -1.68 6.44 -14.94
C GLY A 74 -1.79 5.93 -13.51
N ALA A 75 -0.71 5.38 -12.95
CA ALA A 75 -0.69 4.89 -11.56
C ALA A 75 -0.97 6.01 -10.56
N ASP A 76 -1.75 5.70 -9.53
CA ASP A 76 -2.14 6.59 -8.44
C ASP A 76 -1.71 6.08 -7.06
N VAL A 77 -1.27 4.82 -6.98
CA VAL A 77 -0.78 4.17 -5.75
C VAL A 77 0.62 3.62 -5.95
N SER A 78 1.51 3.86 -4.99
CA SER A 78 2.84 3.24 -4.93
C SER A 78 3.00 2.42 -3.65
N VAL A 79 3.50 1.19 -3.77
CA VAL A 79 3.88 0.34 -2.62
C VAL A 79 5.41 0.17 -2.61
N ALA A 80 6.04 0.60 -1.52
CA ALA A 80 7.49 0.60 -1.39
C ALA A 80 8.00 -0.64 -0.63
N PHE A 81 8.81 -1.46 -1.35
CA PHE A 81 9.57 -2.60 -0.83
C PHE A 81 11.07 -2.38 -0.99
N VAL A 82 11.55 -1.20 -0.66
CA VAL A 82 12.96 -0.86 -0.77
C VAL A 82 13.67 -1.06 0.58
N PRO A 83 14.98 -1.37 0.59
CA PRO A 83 15.72 -1.50 1.85
C PRO A 83 15.67 -0.21 2.69
N PRO A 84 15.77 -0.30 4.04
CA PRO A 84 15.62 0.84 4.96
C PRO A 84 16.47 2.07 4.60
N ALA A 85 17.73 1.84 4.21
CA ALA A 85 18.66 2.92 3.86
C ALA A 85 18.26 3.73 2.60
N PHE A 86 17.34 3.23 1.79
CA PHE A 86 16.87 3.87 0.56
C PHE A 86 15.41 4.31 0.64
N THR A 87 14.74 4.04 1.77
CA THR A 87 13.30 4.29 1.91
C THR A 87 12.97 5.77 1.88
N LYS A 88 13.77 6.62 2.53
CA LYS A 88 13.57 8.07 2.49
C LYS A 88 13.57 8.60 1.06
N ASP A 89 14.59 8.26 0.28
CA ASP A 89 14.73 8.73 -1.10
C ASP A 89 13.57 8.22 -1.98
N ALA A 90 13.17 6.96 -1.79
CA ALA A 90 12.04 6.39 -2.51
C ALA A 90 10.70 7.06 -2.14
N CYS A 91 10.51 7.45 -0.88
CA CYS A 91 9.34 8.20 -0.44
C CYS A 91 9.31 9.60 -1.06
N ILE A 92 10.43 10.33 -1.00
CA ILE A 92 10.55 11.69 -1.57
C ILE A 92 10.29 11.64 -3.08
N GLU A 93 10.86 10.66 -3.80
CA GLU A 93 10.62 10.47 -5.22
C GLU A 93 9.13 10.29 -5.53
N ALA A 94 8.43 9.44 -4.78
CA ALA A 94 7.00 9.20 -4.97
C ALA A 94 6.15 10.44 -4.66
N ILE A 95 6.50 11.18 -3.59
CA ILE A 95 5.82 12.42 -3.19
C ILE A 95 6.01 13.50 -4.27
N ASP A 96 7.23 13.65 -4.80
CA ASP A 96 7.52 14.65 -5.83
C ASP A 96 6.86 14.31 -7.18
N ALA A 97 6.71 13.02 -7.49
CA ALA A 97 5.94 12.57 -8.63
C ALA A 97 4.44 12.86 -8.48
N GLY A 98 3.96 13.16 -7.26
CA GLY A 98 2.57 13.47 -6.98
C GLY A 98 1.68 12.23 -6.86
N ILE A 99 2.23 11.08 -6.45
CA ILE A 99 1.45 9.87 -6.21
C ILE A 99 0.33 10.14 -5.19
N GLY A 100 -0.86 9.63 -5.41
CA GLY A 100 -2.00 9.86 -4.51
C GLY A 100 -1.87 9.12 -3.19
N LEU A 101 -1.52 7.84 -3.24
CA LEU A 101 -1.30 6.98 -2.07
C LEU A 101 0.08 6.34 -2.12
N LEU A 102 0.87 6.52 -1.07
CA LEU A 102 2.16 5.87 -0.85
C LEU A 102 2.06 4.91 0.34
N VAL A 103 2.31 3.62 0.12
CA VAL A 103 2.31 2.59 1.17
C VAL A 103 3.73 2.11 1.40
N VAL A 104 4.28 2.36 2.58
CA VAL A 104 5.67 2.04 2.92
C VAL A 104 5.72 0.83 3.84
N ILE A 105 6.08 -0.33 3.27
CA ILE A 105 6.10 -1.60 4.00
C ILE A 105 7.34 -1.73 4.87
N THR A 106 8.43 -1.14 4.45
CA THR A 106 9.77 -1.30 5.01
C THR A 106 9.80 -1.06 6.52
N GLU A 107 10.33 -2.04 7.24
CA GLU A 107 10.69 -1.98 8.65
C GLU A 107 12.15 -1.55 8.82
N GLY A 108 12.48 -0.89 9.95
CA GLY A 108 13.85 -0.49 10.28
C GLY A 108 14.30 0.80 9.60
N VAL A 109 13.38 1.61 9.12
CA VAL A 109 13.68 2.96 8.63
C VAL A 109 14.15 3.82 9.80
N PRO A 110 15.27 4.54 9.68
CA PRO A 110 15.71 5.45 10.74
C PRO A 110 14.63 6.47 11.09
N VAL A 111 14.39 6.69 12.39
CA VAL A 111 13.34 7.61 12.87
C VAL A 111 13.51 9.02 12.30
N GLN A 112 14.78 9.48 12.18
CA GLN A 112 15.09 10.78 11.59
C GLN A 112 14.62 10.83 10.13
N ASP A 113 14.89 9.79 9.33
CA ASP A 113 14.46 9.72 7.93
C ASP A 113 12.93 9.74 7.82
N SER A 114 12.24 9.00 8.70
CA SER A 114 10.78 9.02 8.77
C SER A 114 10.24 10.41 9.14
N ALA A 115 10.89 11.12 10.06
CA ALA A 115 10.51 12.47 10.45
C ALA A 115 10.73 13.49 9.31
N GLU A 116 11.83 13.37 8.56
CA GLU A 116 12.09 14.20 7.39
C GLU A 116 11.06 13.96 6.29
N VAL A 117 10.70 12.69 5.99
CA VAL A 117 9.64 12.37 5.03
C VAL A 117 8.29 12.90 5.49
N PHE A 118 7.94 12.74 6.78
CA PHE A 118 6.70 13.27 7.33
C PHE A 118 6.61 14.80 7.19
N ALA A 119 7.70 15.51 7.50
CA ALA A 119 7.76 16.97 7.32
C ALA A 119 7.65 17.34 5.82
N TYR A 120 8.20 16.52 4.93
CA TYR A 120 8.14 16.74 3.48
C TYR A 120 6.74 16.55 2.89
N LEU A 121 5.88 15.79 3.55
CA LEU A 121 4.47 15.61 3.16
C LEU A 121 3.61 16.86 3.38
N ASP A 122 4.09 17.81 4.20
CA ASP A 122 3.32 19.04 4.49
C ASP A 122 3.02 19.82 3.20
N GLY A 123 1.75 20.15 3.00
CA GLY A 123 1.24 20.81 1.80
C GLY A 123 1.22 19.94 0.52
N LYS A 124 1.61 18.68 0.58
CA LYS A 124 1.55 17.73 -0.56
C LYS A 124 0.20 17.02 -0.63
N LYS A 125 -0.14 16.51 -1.81
CA LYS A 125 -1.38 15.75 -2.02
C LYS A 125 -1.25 14.26 -1.64
N THR A 126 -0.03 13.78 -1.51
CA THR A 126 0.25 12.38 -1.22
C THR A 126 -0.17 12.03 0.19
N ARG A 127 -0.98 10.98 0.34
CA ARG A 127 -1.21 10.29 1.61
C ARG A 127 -0.19 9.18 1.76
N MET A 128 0.46 9.08 2.93
CA MET A 128 1.39 8.00 3.22
C MET A 128 0.86 7.09 4.32
N ILE A 129 0.91 5.78 4.12
CA ILE A 129 0.65 4.73 5.12
C ILE A 129 1.99 4.07 5.43
N GLY A 130 2.32 3.89 6.71
CA GLY A 130 3.62 3.42 7.17
C GLY A 130 4.58 4.57 7.50
N PRO A 131 5.89 4.27 7.66
CA PRO A 131 6.58 3.00 7.42
C PRO A 131 6.24 1.88 8.42
N ASN A 132 6.86 0.70 8.23
CA ASN A 132 6.68 -0.49 9.06
C ASN A 132 5.20 -0.90 9.19
N CYS A 133 4.54 -1.09 8.06
CA CYS A 133 3.12 -1.37 8.01
C CYS A 133 2.79 -2.59 7.13
N PRO A 134 1.67 -3.28 7.40
CA PRO A 134 1.16 -4.33 6.51
C PRO A 134 0.42 -3.77 5.29
N GLY A 135 0.19 -2.46 5.23
CA GLY A 135 -0.54 -1.79 4.16
C GLY A 135 -2.04 -1.72 4.38
N ILE A 136 -2.77 -1.64 3.29
CA ILE A 136 -4.22 -1.45 3.24
C ILE A 136 -4.86 -2.48 2.33
N ILE A 137 -6.02 -2.98 2.73
CA ILE A 137 -6.86 -3.86 1.91
C ILE A 137 -8.32 -3.39 1.93
N THR A 138 -8.92 -3.30 0.76
CA THR A 138 -10.36 -3.21 0.56
C THR A 138 -10.82 -4.56 -0.01
N PRO A 139 -11.44 -5.43 0.81
CA PRO A 139 -11.74 -6.80 0.44
C PRO A 139 -12.62 -6.91 -0.80
N GLY A 140 -12.19 -7.75 -1.76
CA GLY A 140 -12.87 -7.92 -3.05
C GLY A 140 -12.62 -6.79 -4.06
N GLU A 141 -11.78 -5.80 -3.72
CA GLU A 141 -11.44 -4.68 -4.59
C GLU A 141 -9.94 -4.59 -4.85
N ALA A 142 -9.14 -4.31 -3.82
CA ALA A 142 -7.69 -4.15 -3.96
C ALA A 142 -6.94 -4.37 -2.64
N LEU A 143 -5.69 -4.80 -2.78
CA LEU A 143 -4.68 -4.89 -1.72
C LEU A 143 -3.45 -4.07 -2.13
N ALA A 144 -3.03 -3.14 -1.30
CA ALA A 144 -1.74 -2.46 -1.43
C ALA A 144 -0.89 -2.76 -0.19
N GLY A 145 -0.05 -3.80 -0.28
CA GLY A 145 0.77 -4.25 0.82
C GLY A 145 0.91 -5.76 0.96
N ILE A 146 1.01 -6.23 2.21
CA ILE A 146 1.31 -7.62 2.56
C ILE A 146 0.20 -8.31 3.37
N THR A 147 -0.90 -7.63 3.62
CA THR A 147 -2.04 -8.14 4.39
C THR A 147 -2.58 -9.43 3.76
N PRO A 148 -2.78 -10.51 4.53
CA PRO A 148 -3.32 -11.75 3.99
C PRO A 148 -4.79 -11.60 3.55
N ALA A 149 -5.05 -11.60 2.24
CA ALA A 149 -6.40 -11.43 1.69
C ALA A 149 -7.36 -12.56 2.09
N THR A 150 -6.85 -13.73 2.45
CA THR A 150 -7.64 -14.90 2.85
C THR A 150 -8.41 -14.75 4.16
N ILE A 151 -8.03 -13.76 4.99
CA ILE A 151 -8.71 -13.43 6.25
C ILE A 151 -9.49 -12.12 6.16
N ALA A 152 -9.63 -11.57 4.96
CA ALA A 152 -10.29 -10.28 4.70
C ALA A 152 -11.55 -10.50 3.87
N GLY A 153 -12.67 -10.88 4.50
CA GLY A 153 -13.98 -10.90 3.84
C GLY A 153 -14.55 -9.49 3.68
N LYS A 154 -15.41 -9.26 2.67
CA LYS A 154 -16.14 -8.00 2.50
C LYS A 154 -17.23 -7.87 3.55
N GLY A 155 -17.32 -6.70 4.20
CA GLY A 155 -18.32 -6.44 5.23
C GLY A 155 -18.24 -5.01 5.78
N PRO A 156 -18.95 -4.71 6.88
CA PRO A 156 -19.15 -3.34 7.34
C PRO A 156 -18.11 -2.85 8.37
N VAL A 157 -17.09 -3.62 8.69
CA VAL A 157 -16.13 -3.24 9.74
C VAL A 157 -14.95 -2.48 9.14
N GLY A 158 -14.72 -1.25 9.59
CA GLY A 158 -13.46 -0.54 9.38
C GLY A 158 -12.43 -0.99 10.42
N LEU A 159 -11.20 -1.28 10.02
CA LEU A 159 -10.13 -1.64 10.94
C LEU A 159 -8.92 -0.74 10.74
N VAL A 160 -8.43 -0.15 11.83
CA VAL A 160 -7.17 0.61 11.84
C VAL A 160 -6.29 0.17 13.01
N SER A 161 -5.03 -0.14 12.75
CA SER A 161 -4.10 -0.60 13.78
C SER A 161 -2.66 -0.20 13.50
N LYS A 162 -1.89 0.11 14.55
CA LYS A 162 -0.43 0.27 14.48
C LYS A 162 0.32 -1.05 14.48
N SER A 163 -0.27 -2.11 15.03
CA SER A 163 0.38 -3.40 15.18
C SER A 163 0.11 -4.30 13.97
N GLY A 164 1.14 -4.76 13.27
CA GLY A 164 0.98 -5.74 12.21
C GLY A 164 0.35 -7.04 12.70
N THR A 165 0.84 -7.60 13.81
CA THR A 165 0.35 -8.86 14.39
C THR A 165 -1.09 -8.76 14.86
N LEU A 166 -1.44 -7.70 15.62
CA LEU A 166 -2.81 -7.51 16.11
C LEU A 166 -3.78 -7.21 14.96
N THR A 167 -3.34 -6.52 13.91
CA THR A 167 -4.14 -6.35 12.70
C THR A 167 -4.60 -7.71 12.16
N TYR A 168 -3.68 -8.66 11.98
CA TYR A 168 -4.02 -9.98 11.46
C TYR A 168 -4.88 -10.80 12.41
N GLN A 169 -4.62 -10.71 13.72
CA GLN A 169 -5.44 -11.39 14.71
C GLN A 169 -6.88 -10.87 14.69
N MET A 170 -7.07 -9.55 14.74
CA MET A 170 -8.40 -8.93 14.67
C MET A 170 -9.12 -9.28 13.35
N MET A 171 -8.40 -9.27 12.23
CA MET A 171 -8.96 -9.66 10.95
C MET A 171 -9.43 -11.13 10.96
N PHE A 172 -8.65 -12.02 11.55
CA PHE A 172 -9.02 -13.43 11.66
C PHE A 172 -10.22 -13.65 12.57
N GLU A 173 -10.28 -12.98 13.72
CA GLU A 173 -11.38 -13.10 14.68
C GLU A 173 -12.69 -12.48 14.14
N LEU A 174 -12.59 -11.40 13.38
CA LEU A 174 -13.74 -10.68 12.82
C LEU A 174 -14.08 -11.06 11.37
N ARG A 175 -13.43 -12.08 10.81
CA ARG A 175 -13.60 -12.47 9.39
C ARG A 175 -15.04 -12.75 8.97
N ASP A 176 -15.86 -13.25 9.90
CA ASP A 176 -17.26 -13.59 9.63
C ASP A 176 -18.16 -12.33 9.51
N PHE A 177 -17.72 -11.20 10.07
CA PHE A 177 -18.36 -9.90 9.88
C PHE A 177 -17.90 -9.23 8.59
N GLY A 178 -16.63 -9.41 8.24
CA GLY A 178 -15.99 -8.81 7.08
C GLY A 178 -15.67 -7.32 7.26
N PHE A 179 -14.90 -6.79 6.31
CA PHE A 179 -14.34 -5.44 6.39
C PHE A 179 -14.75 -4.58 5.19
N SER A 180 -15.02 -3.30 5.47
CA SER A 180 -15.11 -2.27 4.43
C SER A 180 -13.70 -1.91 3.94
N THR A 181 -12.80 -1.66 4.88
CA THR A 181 -11.36 -1.50 4.65
C THR A 181 -10.60 -1.87 5.93
N ALA A 182 -9.44 -2.51 5.79
CA ALA A 182 -8.52 -2.72 6.90
C ALA A 182 -7.17 -2.04 6.60
N ILE A 183 -6.70 -1.21 7.53
CA ILE A 183 -5.48 -0.43 7.42
C ILE A 183 -4.54 -0.75 8.58
N GLY A 184 -3.34 -1.22 8.26
CA GLY A 184 -2.25 -1.19 9.20
C GLY A 184 -1.42 0.07 8.97
N ILE A 185 -1.51 1.03 9.87
CA ILE A 185 -0.91 2.37 9.70
C ILE A 185 0.59 2.43 9.99
N GLY A 186 1.15 1.36 10.58
CA GLY A 186 2.58 1.25 10.84
C GLY A 186 2.96 1.31 12.31
N GLY A 187 3.97 0.49 12.67
CA GLY A 187 4.46 0.33 14.03
C GLY A 187 5.46 1.40 14.49
N ASP A 188 6.03 2.16 13.56
CA ASP A 188 7.09 3.13 13.83
C ASP A 188 6.59 4.35 14.64
N PRO A 189 7.50 5.05 15.36
CA PRO A 189 7.14 6.25 16.11
C PRO A 189 6.56 7.37 15.24
N VAL A 190 7.09 7.55 14.02
CA VAL A 190 6.64 8.55 13.05
C VAL A 190 6.05 7.82 11.84
N ILE A 191 4.79 8.06 11.56
CA ILE A 191 4.00 7.44 10.48
C ILE A 191 3.22 8.50 9.72
N GLY A 192 2.93 8.25 8.44
CA GLY A 192 2.25 9.24 7.58
C GLY A 192 0.76 9.38 7.81
N THR A 193 0.06 8.30 8.20
CA THR A 193 -1.38 8.28 8.48
C THR A 193 -1.59 7.89 9.92
N THR A 194 -2.37 8.67 10.67
CA THR A 194 -2.69 8.43 12.08
C THR A 194 -4.02 7.70 12.24
N HIS A 195 -4.34 7.27 13.49
CA HIS A 195 -5.68 6.76 13.81
C HIS A 195 -6.76 7.82 13.53
N ILE A 196 -6.48 9.10 13.81
CA ILE A 196 -7.45 10.18 13.60
C ILE A 196 -7.78 10.30 12.10
N ASP A 197 -6.77 10.33 11.23
CA ASP A 197 -6.98 10.37 9.78
C ASP A 197 -7.84 9.19 9.27
N ALA A 198 -7.58 7.99 9.80
CA ALA A 198 -8.34 6.81 9.43
C ALA A 198 -9.78 6.85 9.96
N LEU A 199 -9.99 7.32 11.20
CA LEU A 199 -11.33 7.47 11.80
C LEU A 199 -12.17 8.49 11.02
N GLU A 200 -11.60 9.63 10.63
CA GLU A 200 -12.29 10.63 9.80
C GLU A 200 -12.69 10.06 8.44
N ALA A 201 -11.81 9.26 7.82
CA ALA A 201 -12.12 8.63 6.56
C ALA A 201 -13.22 7.55 6.70
N PHE A 202 -13.18 6.74 7.76
CA PHE A 202 -14.23 5.74 8.03
C PHE A 202 -15.58 6.38 8.37
N GLU A 203 -15.60 7.50 9.10
CA GLU A 203 -16.83 8.23 9.40
C GLU A 203 -17.50 8.77 8.15
N ALA A 204 -16.70 9.15 7.15
CA ALA A 204 -17.19 9.62 5.86
C ALA A 204 -17.62 8.47 4.91
N ASP A 205 -17.25 7.21 5.21
CA ASP A 205 -17.59 6.06 4.37
C ASP A 205 -18.93 5.44 4.74
N PRO A 206 -19.95 5.50 3.86
CA PRO A 206 -21.28 4.97 4.15
C PRO A 206 -21.32 3.44 4.28
N GLU A 207 -20.32 2.71 3.81
CA GLU A 207 -20.24 1.25 3.94
C GLU A 207 -19.69 0.82 5.30
N THR A 208 -18.95 1.68 5.99
CA THR A 208 -18.43 1.41 7.34
C THR A 208 -19.51 1.65 8.39
N LYS A 209 -19.82 0.62 9.21
CA LYS A 209 -20.86 0.67 10.27
C LYS A 209 -20.28 0.50 11.66
N ALA A 210 -19.08 -0.06 11.77
CA ALA A 210 -18.36 -0.22 13.02
C ALA A 210 -16.87 -0.06 12.74
N ILE A 211 -16.14 0.49 13.71
CA ILE A 211 -14.69 0.66 13.60
C ILE A 211 -14.03 -0.08 14.76
N VAL A 212 -12.97 -0.81 14.45
CA VAL A 212 -12.10 -1.49 15.39
C VAL A 212 -10.69 -0.91 15.27
N MET A 213 -10.07 -0.62 16.42
CA MET A 213 -8.73 -0.05 16.47
C MET A 213 -7.90 -0.58 17.65
#